data_a8daab47b1a283583018a5eea16ee25d
#
_entry.id   a8daab47b1a283583018a5eea16ee25d
#
_cell.length_a   1.000
_cell.length_b   1.000
_cell.length_c   1.000
_cell.angle_alpha   90.00
_cell.angle_beta   90.00
_cell.angle_gamma   90.00
#
_symmetry.space_group_name_H-M   'P 1'
#
loop_
_entity.id
_entity.type
_entity.pdbx_description
1 polymer ?
#
loop_
_entity_poly.entity_id
_entity_poly.type
_entity_poly.pdbx_seq_one_letter_code
_entity_poly.pdbx_strand_id
1 'polypeptide(L)'
;ISENAAIKHFQALARELSVVLPISVYERAGQALYNSVAIVDADGSLLGVYRKSHIPDGPGYSEKYYFTPGDTGFKVWQTRYAAIGVGICWDQWFPECARSMALMGAELLLYPTAIGSEPHDNTISSLRHWQRVQQGHAGANIMPLIASNRIGTEVQDDFDITFYGGSMICNPFGEIVAEMGAEAGVI
;
A
#
# COMPACT_ATOMS: atom_id res chain seq x y z
N ILE A 1 -13.17 -4.93 -12.60
CA ILE A 1 -12.35 -3.73 -12.32
C ILE A 1 -12.31 -2.79 -13.53
N SER A 2 -12.04 -3.27 -14.74
CA SER A 2 -11.99 -2.44 -15.97
C SER A 2 -13.27 -1.62 -16.22
N GLU A 3 -14.43 -2.09 -15.79
CA GLU A 3 -15.71 -1.39 -15.92
C GLU A 3 -16.06 -0.49 -14.74
N ASN A 4 -15.21 -0.43 -13.70
CA ASN A 4 -15.43 0.41 -12.54
C ASN A 4 -15.28 1.89 -12.91
N ALA A 5 -16.28 2.71 -12.55
CA ALA A 5 -16.31 4.13 -12.91
C ALA A 5 -15.14 4.93 -12.32
N ALA A 6 -14.71 4.60 -11.08
CA ALA A 6 -13.55 5.25 -10.46
C ALA A 6 -12.26 4.90 -11.22
N ILE A 7 -12.06 3.63 -11.62
CA ILE A 7 -10.89 3.25 -12.41
C ILE A 7 -10.88 3.98 -13.76
N LYS A 8 -12.01 4.07 -14.45
CA LYS A 8 -12.11 4.84 -15.71
C LYS A 8 -11.78 6.32 -15.53
N HIS A 9 -12.21 6.92 -14.43
CA HIS A 9 -11.86 8.29 -14.08
C HIS A 9 -10.35 8.44 -13.87
N PHE A 10 -9.74 7.56 -13.08
CA PHE A 10 -8.29 7.59 -12.84
C PHE A 10 -7.46 7.27 -14.08
N GLN A 11 -7.94 6.45 -15.00
CA GLN A 11 -7.30 6.23 -16.30
C GLN A 11 -7.26 7.53 -17.14
N ALA A 12 -8.35 8.31 -17.13
CA ALA A 12 -8.37 9.60 -17.81
C ALA A 12 -7.40 10.59 -17.15
N LEU A 13 -7.40 10.66 -15.81
CA LEU A 13 -6.54 11.53 -15.03
C LEU A 13 -5.05 11.17 -15.19
N ALA A 14 -4.71 9.87 -15.13
CA ALA A 14 -3.35 9.39 -15.33
C ALA A 14 -2.78 9.82 -16.69
N ARG A 15 -3.60 9.71 -17.76
CA ARG A 15 -3.25 10.16 -19.10
C ARG A 15 -3.09 11.67 -19.17
N GLU A 16 -4.01 12.43 -18.60
CA GLU A 16 -3.98 13.89 -18.60
C GLU A 16 -2.72 14.43 -17.91
N LEU A 17 -2.41 13.88 -16.74
CA LEU A 17 -1.29 14.34 -15.92
C LEU A 17 0.03 13.62 -16.26
N SER A 18 0.00 12.59 -17.12
CA SER A 18 1.14 11.72 -17.42
C SER A 18 1.78 11.13 -16.16
N VAL A 19 0.97 10.56 -15.26
CA VAL A 19 1.41 9.95 -14.00
C VAL A 19 0.98 8.49 -13.89
N VAL A 20 1.75 7.70 -13.15
CA VAL A 20 1.38 6.32 -12.78
C VAL A 20 0.57 6.36 -11.48
N LEU A 21 -0.57 5.69 -11.46
CA LEU A 21 -1.49 5.69 -10.32
C LEU A 21 -1.78 4.26 -9.83
N PRO A 22 -1.24 3.84 -8.67
CA PRO A 22 -1.76 2.70 -7.91
C PRO A 22 -3.06 3.10 -7.20
N ILE A 23 -4.17 2.45 -7.56
CA ILE A 23 -5.51 2.79 -7.08
C ILE A 23 -6.04 1.65 -6.20
N SER A 24 -6.20 1.90 -4.91
CA SER A 24 -6.82 0.94 -3.98
C SER A 24 -8.32 0.84 -4.24
N VAL A 25 -8.82 -0.39 -4.32
CA VAL A 25 -10.22 -0.68 -4.58
C VAL A 25 -10.72 -1.85 -3.74
N TYR A 26 -11.97 -1.75 -3.31
CA TYR A 26 -12.73 -2.89 -2.80
C TYR A 26 -13.24 -3.67 -4.03
N GLU A 27 -12.63 -4.83 -4.28
CA GLU A 27 -12.94 -5.64 -5.47
C GLU A 27 -13.94 -6.74 -5.14
N ARG A 28 -14.97 -6.89 -5.99
CA ARG A 28 -15.82 -8.06 -6.01
C ARG A 28 -15.53 -8.88 -7.27
N ALA A 29 -15.11 -10.13 -7.08
CA ALA A 29 -14.86 -11.08 -8.16
C ALA A 29 -15.72 -12.34 -7.92
N GLY A 30 -16.84 -12.43 -8.62
CA GLY A 30 -17.86 -13.46 -8.36
C GLY A 30 -18.45 -13.31 -6.96
N GLN A 31 -18.24 -14.32 -6.10
CA GLN A 31 -18.68 -14.32 -4.70
C GLN A 31 -17.56 -13.90 -3.73
N ALA A 32 -16.32 -13.80 -4.18
CA ALA A 32 -15.20 -13.40 -3.35
C ALA A 32 -15.03 -11.88 -3.35
N LEU A 33 -14.56 -11.35 -2.23
CA LEU A 33 -14.24 -9.94 -2.02
C LEU A 33 -12.74 -9.83 -1.73
N TYR A 34 -12.08 -8.86 -2.36
CA TYR A 34 -10.63 -8.65 -2.22
C TYR A 34 -10.31 -7.20 -1.91
N ASN A 35 -9.30 -7.00 -1.08
CA ASN A 35 -8.58 -5.75 -0.95
C ASN A 35 -7.55 -5.70 -2.09
N SER A 36 -7.75 -4.82 -3.05
CA SER A 36 -6.99 -4.84 -4.30
C SER A 36 -6.39 -3.48 -4.64
N VAL A 37 -5.32 -3.49 -5.41
CA VAL A 37 -4.78 -2.29 -6.05
C VAL A 37 -4.72 -2.50 -7.55
N ALA A 38 -5.30 -1.56 -8.29
CA ALA A 38 -5.23 -1.49 -9.74
C ALA A 38 -4.08 -0.56 -10.14
N ILE A 39 -3.27 -0.95 -11.10
CA ILE A 39 -2.16 -0.14 -11.59
C ILE A 39 -2.53 0.48 -12.93
N VAL A 40 -2.58 1.81 -12.94
CA VAL A 40 -2.84 2.62 -14.14
C VAL A 40 -1.55 3.30 -14.56
N ASP A 41 -1.13 3.09 -15.80
CA ASP A 41 0.08 3.70 -16.36
C ASP A 41 -0.17 5.15 -16.80
N ALA A 42 0.90 5.86 -17.08
CA ALA A 42 0.91 7.29 -17.46
C ALA A 42 0.20 7.61 -18.80
N ASP A 43 -0.09 6.59 -19.61
CA ASP A 43 -0.92 6.72 -20.82
C ASP A 43 -2.41 6.43 -20.54
N GLY A 44 -2.75 6.10 -19.28
CA GLY A 44 -4.08 5.71 -18.86
C GLY A 44 -4.42 4.24 -19.08
N SER A 45 -3.47 3.41 -19.51
CA SER A 45 -3.70 1.97 -19.62
C SER A 45 -3.77 1.30 -18.25
N LEU A 46 -4.68 0.34 -18.09
CA LEU A 46 -4.77 -0.51 -16.89
C LEU A 46 -3.81 -1.69 -17.06
N LEU A 47 -2.69 -1.68 -16.34
CA LEU A 47 -1.66 -2.72 -16.43
C LEU A 47 -2.08 -4.02 -15.72
N GLY A 48 -2.94 -3.93 -14.73
CA GLY A 48 -3.44 -5.10 -14.01
C GLY A 48 -3.83 -4.79 -12.58
N VAL A 49 -4.01 -5.86 -11.80
CA VAL A 49 -4.48 -5.81 -10.41
C VAL A 49 -3.63 -6.73 -9.55
N TYR A 50 -3.28 -6.25 -8.37
CA TYR A 50 -2.78 -7.05 -7.26
C TYR A 50 -3.88 -7.18 -6.20
N ARG A 51 -4.10 -8.37 -5.69
CA ARG A 51 -4.97 -8.67 -4.55
C ARG A 51 -4.12 -8.91 -3.32
N LYS A 52 -4.38 -8.21 -2.24
CA LYS A 52 -3.63 -8.27 -0.97
C LYS A 52 -3.50 -9.71 -0.50
N SER A 53 -2.26 -10.18 -0.34
CA SER A 53 -1.96 -11.56 0.06
C SER A 53 -2.15 -11.80 1.55
N HIS A 54 -1.70 -10.86 2.38
CA HIS A 54 -1.74 -10.97 3.84
C HIS A 54 -2.89 -10.14 4.41
N ILE A 55 -3.94 -10.82 4.84
CA ILE A 55 -5.15 -10.17 5.39
C ILE A 55 -5.06 -10.19 6.91
N PRO A 56 -4.98 -9.02 7.58
CA PRO A 56 -4.92 -8.94 9.03
C PRO A 56 -6.23 -9.37 9.68
N ASP A 57 -6.11 -9.84 10.91
CA ASP A 57 -7.24 -10.16 11.77
C ASP A 57 -6.89 -9.83 13.21
N GLY A 58 -7.48 -8.77 13.70
CA GLY A 58 -7.26 -8.30 15.05
C GLY A 58 -8.21 -7.16 15.38
N PRO A 59 -8.29 -6.78 16.66
CA PRO A 59 -9.17 -5.71 17.07
C PRO A 59 -8.93 -4.43 16.29
N GLY A 60 -9.98 -3.87 15.71
CA GLY A 60 -9.92 -2.70 14.83
C GLY A 60 -9.38 -2.95 13.42
N TYR A 61 -8.76 -4.11 13.17
CA TYR A 61 -8.18 -4.48 11.87
C TYR A 61 -8.73 -5.82 11.35
N SER A 62 -10.01 -6.09 11.58
CA SER A 62 -10.67 -7.38 11.24
C SER A 62 -10.98 -7.49 9.74
N GLU A 63 -9.96 -7.35 8.88
CA GLU A 63 -10.11 -7.42 7.43
C GLU A 63 -10.57 -8.82 6.96
N LYS A 64 -10.26 -9.90 7.69
CA LYS A 64 -10.69 -11.26 7.33
C LYS A 64 -12.21 -11.46 7.33
N TYR A 65 -12.95 -10.58 8.01
CA TYR A 65 -14.41 -10.58 7.96
C TYR A 65 -14.91 -10.23 6.55
N TYR A 66 -14.18 -9.39 5.82
CA TYR A 66 -14.58 -8.85 4.52
C TYR A 66 -13.86 -9.51 3.36
N PHE A 67 -12.56 -9.78 3.50
CA PHE A 67 -11.71 -10.10 2.37
C PHE A 67 -11.16 -11.52 2.39
N THR A 68 -11.19 -12.12 1.22
CA THR A 68 -10.45 -13.35 0.90
C THR A 68 -8.97 -13.00 0.66
N PRO A 69 -8.01 -13.82 1.13
CA PRO A 69 -6.62 -13.69 0.73
C PRO A 69 -6.45 -13.65 -0.79
N GLY A 70 -5.56 -12.78 -1.26
CA GLY A 70 -5.32 -12.59 -2.68
C GLY A 70 -4.75 -13.84 -3.35
N ASP A 71 -5.16 -14.06 -4.59
CA ASP A 71 -4.78 -15.19 -5.44
C ASP A 71 -3.90 -14.80 -6.63
N THR A 72 -3.48 -13.53 -6.71
CA THR A 72 -2.66 -13.02 -7.82
C THR A 72 -1.17 -13.30 -7.67
N GLY A 73 -0.71 -13.65 -6.47
CA GLY A 73 0.70 -13.60 -6.12
C GLY A 73 1.26 -12.17 -6.15
N PHE A 74 2.51 -12.01 -5.71
CA PHE A 74 3.21 -10.74 -5.85
C PHE A 74 3.50 -10.44 -7.31
N LYS A 75 3.49 -9.15 -7.68
CA LYS A 75 3.63 -8.71 -9.07
C LYS A 75 4.53 -7.49 -9.18
N VAL A 76 5.16 -7.37 -10.33
CA VAL A 76 5.89 -6.18 -10.78
C VAL A 76 5.30 -5.72 -12.10
N TRP A 77 5.07 -4.44 -12.24
CA TRP A 77 4.54 -3.83 -13.45
C TRP A 77 5.57 -2.93 -14.10
N GLN A 78 5.81 -3.15 -15.38
CA GLN A 78 6.60 -2.24 -16.21
C GLN A 78 5.72 -1.03 -16.53
N THR A 79 6.02 0.10 -15.92
CA THR A 79 5.35 1.36 -16.19
C THR A 79 6.21 2.23 -17.13
N ARG A 80 5.66 3.34 -17.58
CA ARG A 80 6.41 4.31 -18.36
C ARG A 80 7.71 4.78 -17.70
N TYR A 81 7.77 4.79 -16.34
CA TYR A 81 8.86 5.43 -15.63
C TYR A 81 9.77 4.45 -14.87
N ALA A 82 9.24 3.34 -14.41
CA ALA A 82 9.97 2.34 -13.63
C ALA A 82 9.24 1.01 -13.58
N ALA A 83 9.93 -0.05 -13.24
CA ALA A 83 9.35 -1.31 -12.83
C ALA A 83 8.91 -1.19 -11.35
N ILE A 84 7.61 -1.20 -11.08
CA ILE A 84 7.08 -0.99 -9.74
C ILE A 84 6.52 -2.27 -9.13
N GLY A 85 6.84 -2.53 -7.86
CA GLY A 85 6.18 -3.50 -7.01
C GLY A 85 5.22 -2.81 -6.04
N VAL A 86 4.05 -3.38 -5.81
CA VAL A 86 3.07 -2.83 -4.87
C VAL A 86 2.60 -3.93 -3.92
N GLY A 87 2.79 -3.71 -2.61
CA GLY A 87 2.16 -4.48 -1.55
C GLY A 87 1.13 -3.61 -0.82
N ILE A 88 0.12 -4.21 -0.20
CA ILE A 88 -0.95 -3.46 0.47
C ILE A 88 -0.82 -3.63 1.98
N CYS A 89 -0.59 -2.53 2.68
CA CYS A 89 -0.66 -2.42 4.15
C CYS A 89 0.06 -3.59 4.85
N TRP A 90 -0.66 -4.59 5.37
CA TRP A 90 -0.08 -5.68 6.16
C TRP A 90 0.95 -6.54 5.41
N ASP A 91 0.95 -6.55 4.06
CA ASP A 91 2.01 -7.17 3.26
C ASP A 91 3.41 -6.63 3.60
N GLN A 92 3.47 -5.38 4.07
CA GLN A 92 4.70 -4.69 4.46
C GLN A 92 5.46 -5.34 5.63
N TRP A 93 4.78 -6.14 6.46
CA TRP A 93 5.41 -6.84 7.57
C TRP A 93 6.17 -8.10 7.15
N PHE A 94 5.95 -8.57 5.93
CA PHE A 94 6.50 -9.80 5.39
C PHE A 94 7.69 -9.52 4.46
N PRO A 95 8.94 -9.82 4.87
CA PRO A 95 10.12 -9.61 4.04
C PRO A 95 10.03 -10.31 2.68
N GLU A 96 9.31 -11.42 2.62
CA GLU A 96 9.07 -12.20 1.41
C GLU A 96 8.36 -11.38 0.33
N CYS A 97 7.47 -10.47 0.70
CA CYS A 97 6.77 -9.57 -0.22
C CYS A 97 7.78 -8.67 -0.95
N ALA A 98 8.57 -7.91 -0.20
CA ALA A 98 9.58 -7.02 -0.76
C ALA A 98 10.65 -7.78 -1.56
N ARG A 99 11.17 -8.88 -1.00
CA ARG A 99 12.23 -9.68 -1.64
C ARG A 99 11.75 -10.33 -2.93
N SER A 100 10.53 -10.87 -2.97
CA SER A 100 9.98 -11.47 -4.19
C SER A 100 9.86 -10.44 -5.30
N MET A 101 9.33 -9.24 -5.01
CA MET A 101 9.21 -8.18 -5.99
C MET A 101 10.59 -7.67 -6.48
N ALA A 102 11.57 -7.57 -5.57
CA ALA A 102 12.96 -7.24 -5.95
C ALA A 102 13.54 -8.27 -6.92
N LEU A 103 13.38 -9.57 -6.63
CA LEU A 103 13.85 -10.66 -7.51
C LEU A 103 13.10 -10.72 -8.84
N MET A 104 11.88 -10.20 -8.90
CA MET A 104 11.10 -10.03 -10.14
C MET A 104 11.48 -8.78 -10.93
N GLY A 105 12.46 -8.00 -10.45
CA GLY A 105 12.99 -6.84 -11.14
C GLY A 105 12.30 -5.51 -10.82
N ALA A 106 11.63 -5.40 -9.66
CA ALA A 106 11.12 -4.11 -9.21
C ALA A 106 12.28 -3.12 -8.98
N GLU A 107 12.09 -1.89 -9.41
CA GLU A 107 13.00 -0.75 -9.21
C GLU A 107 12.51 0.17 -8.10
N LEU A 108 11.23 0.03 -7.70
CA LEU A 108 10.57 0.83 -6.68
C LEU A 108 9.48 0.00 -5.99
N LEU A 109 9.40 0.09 -4.67
CA LEU A 109 8.31 -0.49 -3.88
C LEU A 109 7.33 0.58 -3.41
N LEU A 110 6.03 0.26 -3.51
CA LEU A 110 4.95 1.11 -3.02
C LEU A 110 4.09 0.33 -2.01
N TYR A 111 3.81 0.96 -0.86
CA TYR A 111 2.95 0.39 0.18
C TYR A 111 1.84 1.37 0.59
N PRO A 112 0.68 1.37 -0.10
CA PRO A 112 -0.51 2.05 0.41
C PRO A 112 -0.95 1.37 1.71
N THR A 113 -1.16 2.19 2.77
CA THR A 113 -1.28 1.70 4.14
C THR A 113 -2.34 2.46 4.93
N ALA A 114 -2.98 1.76 5.87
CA ALA A 114 -3.79 2.33 6.93
C ALA A 114 -3.40 1.67 8.25
N ILE A 115 -2.36 2.22 8.92
CA ILE A 115 -1.88 1.76 10.23
C ILE A 115 -1.96 2.90 11.24
N GLY A 116 -2.39 2.58 12.45
CA GLY A 116 -2.62 3.55 13.53
C GLY A 116 -2.44 2.92 14.91
N SER A 117 -3.08 3.54 15.90
CA SER A 117 -3.03 3.11 17.31
C SER A 117 -3.57 1.69 17.48
N GLU A 118 -3.10 1.07 18.56
CA GLU A 118 -3.62 -0.23 19.00
C GLU A 118 -4.91 0.00 19.82
N PRO A 119 -6.08 -0.49 19.37
CA PRO A 119 -7.37 -0.16 20.01
C PRO A 119 -7.48 -0.58 21.47
N HIS A 120 -6.71 -1.58 21.91
CA HIS A 120 -6.78 -2.11 23.27
C HIS A 120 -5.61 -1.69 24.17
N ASP A 121 -4.61 -1.03 23.62
CA ASP A 121 -3.45 -0.55 24.37
C ASP A 121 -2.87 0.72 23.77
N ASN A 122 -3.35 1.85 24.26
CA ASN A 122 -2.91 3.16 23.82
C ASN A 122 -1.49 3.55 24.29
N THR A 123 -0.84 2.68 25.07
CA THR A 123 0.58 2.86 25.47
C THR A 123 1.53 2.37 24.39
N ILE A 124 1.04 1.57 23.45
CA ILE A 124 1.82 1.02 22.34
C ILE A 124 1.71 1.95 21.11
N SER A 125 2.85 2.31 20.54
CA SER A 125 2.92 2.93 19.22
C SER A 125 3.81 2.11 18.31
N SER A 126 3.23 1.55 17.26
CA SER A 126 3.96 0.78 16.24
C SER A 126 4.60 1.65 15.15
N LEU A 127 4.42 2.99 15.18
CA LEU A 127 4.91 3.90 14.13
C LEU A 127 6.40 3.70 13.82
N ARG A 128 7.27 3.80 14.83
CA ARG A 128 8.72 3.67 14.62
C ARG A 128 9.15 2.24 14.29
N HIS A 129 8.41 1.24 14.77
CA HIS A 129 8.63 -0.15 14.37
C HIS A 129 8.29 -0.33 12.89
N TRP A 130 7.13 0.13 12.47
CA TRP A 130 6.68 0.12 11.08
C TRP A 130 7.68 0.80 10.13
N GLN A 131 8.15 1.99 10.48
CA GLN A 131 9.15 2.71 9.67
C GLN A 131 10.45 1.92 9.54
N ARG A 132 10.97 1.33 10.65
CA ARG A 132 12.19 0.51 10.60
C ARG A 132 12.07 -0.72 9.70
N VAL A 133 10.91 -1.36 9.68
CA VAL A 133 10.65 -2.50 8.78
C VAL A 133 10.73 -2.04 7.32
N GLN A 134 10.10 -0.93 6.99
CA GLN A 134 10.17 -0.35 5.64
C GLN A 134 11.60 0.02 5.22
N GLN A 135 12.34 0.69 6.11
CA GLN A 135 13.75 1.00 5.91
C GLN A 135 14.60 -0.27 5.68
N GLY A 136 14.30 -1.35 6.45
CA GLY A 136 14.94 -2.64 6.28
C GLY A 136 14.68 -3.25 4.90
N HIS A 137 13.46 -3.14 4.38
CA HIS A 137 13.14 -3.62 3.03
C HIS A 137 13.86 -2.82 1.95
N ALA A 138 13.92 -1.49 2.07
CA ALA A 138 14.65 -0.65 1.14
C ALA A 138 16.15 -1.00 1.12
N GLY A 139 16.80 -0.99 2.29
CA GLY A 139 18.22 -1.28 2.43
C GLY A 139 18.61 -2.70 2.03
N ALA A 140 17.82 -3.72 2.45
CA ALA A 140 18.12 -5.11 2.14
C ALA A 140 17.96 -5.47 0.66
N ASN A 141 17.20 -4.68 -0.10
CA ASN A 141 16.97 -4.89 -1.54
C ASN A 141 17.67 -3.86 -2.42
N ILE A 142 18.36 -2.86 -1.83
CA ILE A 142 19.01 -1.74 -2.53
C ILE A 142 18.00 -1.07 -3.48
N MET A 143 16.81 -0.77 -2.97
CA MET A 143 15.69 -0.30 -3.76
C MET A 143 14.88 0.76 -3.00
N PRO A 144 14.54 1.90 -3.62
CA PRO A 144 13.72 2.91 -2.97
C PRO A 144 12.34 2.35 -2.62
N LEU A 145 11.75 2.89 -1.55
CA LEU A 145 10.45 2.49 -1.06
C LEU A 145 9.64 3.72 -0.69
N ILE A 146 8.37 3.73 -1.07
CA ILE A 146 7.40 4.76 -0.70
C ILE A 146 6.26 4.10 0.07
N ALA A 147 6.00 4.56 1.28
CA ALA A 147 4.84 4.15 2.06
C ALA A 147 3.93 5.35 2.29
N SER A 148 2.70 5.26 1.81
CA SER A 148 1.65 6.25 2.06
C SER A 148 0.71 5.72 3.13
N ASN A 149 0.57 6.46 4.24
CA ASN A 149 -0.29 6.05 5.35
C ASN A 149 -1.43 7.04 5.57
N ARG A 150 -2.54 6.50 6.02
CA ARG A 150 -3.73 7.25 6.41
C ARG A 150 -3.46 8.15 7.62
N ILE A 151 -4.24 9.22 7.74
CA ILE A 151 -4.32 10.14 8.89
C ILE A 151 -5.76 10.20 9.44
N GLY A 152 -5.93 10.85 10.58
CA GLY A 152 -7.24 11.07 11.21
C GLY A 152 -7.64 9.94 12.15
N THR A 153 -8.82 10.06 12.75
CA THR A 153 -9.34 9.11 13.72
C THR A 153 -10.68 8.56 13.24
N GLU A 154 -10.84 7.24 13.32
CA GLU A 154 -12.12 6.55 13.19
C GLU A 154 -12.61 6.14 14.58
N VAL A 155 -13.82 6.56 14.91
CA VAL A 155 -14.48 6.26 16.18
C VAL A 155 -15.52 5.17 15.95
N GLN A 156 -15.46 4.12 16.74
CA GLN A 156 -16.43 3.03 16.82
C GLN A 156 -17.06 3.02 18.23
N ASP A 157 -18.11 2.23 18.43
CA ASP A 157 -18.82 2.18 19.71
C ASP A 157 -17.92 1.75 20.88
N ASP A 158 -16.98 0.83 20.63
CA ASP A 158 -16.15 0.21 21.67
C ASP A 158 -14.67 0.62 21.60
N PHE A 159 -14.22 1.27 20.54
CA PHE A 159 -12.82 1.69 20.37
C PHE A 159 -12.68 2.75 19.27
N ASP A 160 -11.53 3.42 19.28
CA ASP A 160 -11.08 4.30 18.20
C ASP A 160 -9.70 3.93 17.70
N ILE A 161 -9.47 4.24 16.42
CA ILE A 161 -8.16 4.12 15.81
C ILE A 161 -7.75 5.48 15.30
N THR A 162 -6.63 5.99 15.80
CA THR A 162 -5.97 7.17 15.25
C THR A 162 -4.83 6.73 14.36
N PHE A 163 -4.96 6.98 13.06
CA PHE A 163 -3.94 6.63 12.07
C PHE A 163 -2.74 7.55 12.21
N TYR A 164 -1.53 6.96 12.15
CA TYR A 164 -0.29 7.65 12.50
C TYR A 164 0.14 8.72 11.48
N GLY A 165 -0.35 8.69 10.23
CA GLY A 165 0.34 9.41 9.17
C GLY A 165 1.73 8.83 8.99
N GLY A 166 2.76 9.66 9.06
CA GLY A 166 4.14 9.20 8.94
C GLY A 166 4.48 8.62 7.56
N SER A 167 3.75 9.02 6.52
CA SER A 167 4.06 8.67 5.13
C SER A 167 5.49 9.05 4.81
N MET A 168 6.23 8.19 4.08
CA MET A 168 7.67 8.39 3.90
C MET A 168 8.18 7.87 2.57
N ILE A 169 9.32 8.44 2.17
CA ILE A 169 10.14 7.97 1.06
C ILE A 169 11.49 7.50 1.64
N CYS A 170 11.86 6.25 1.37
CA CYS A 170 13.17 5.71 1.69
C CYS A 170 14.04 5.62 0.44
N ASN A 171 15.31 6.00 0.56
CA ASN A 171 16.29 5.76 -0.49
C ASN A 171 16.75 4.28 -0.51
N PRO A 172 17.54 3.84 -1.52
CA PRO A 172 18.00 2.45 -1.63
C PRO A 172 18.87 1.95 -0.45
N PHE A 173 19.35 2.85 0.40
CA PHE A 173 20.15 2.50 1.59
C PHE A 173 19.29 2.41 2.86
N GLY A 174 17.96 2.60 2.74
CA GLY A 174 17.03 2.53 3.87
C GLY A 174 16.96 3.82 4.69
N GLU A 175 17.52 4.93 4.21
CA GLU A 175 17.39 6.22 4.86
C GLU A 175 16.07 6.88 4.48
N ILE A 176 15.33 7.41 5.45
CA ILE A 176 14.15 8.23 5.19
C ILE A 176 14.64 9.58 4.64
N VAL A 177 14.34 9.85 3.37
CA VAL A 177 14.73 11.10 2.69
C VAL A 177 13.61 12.14 2.67
N ALA A 178 12.35 11.70 2.89
CA ALA A 178 11.21 12.57 3.10
C ALA A 178 10.20 11.87 4.02
N GLU A 179 9.60 12.61 4.93
CA GLU A 179 8.61 12.11 5.90
C GLU A 179 7.53 13.17 6.12
N MET A 180 6.28 12.72 6.20
CA MET A 180 5.16 13.53 6.66
C MET A 180 4.83 13.25 8.12
N GLY A 181 4.22 14.22 8.79
CA GLY A 181 3.59 14.03 10.10
C GLY A 181 2.17 13.45 9.98
N ALA A 182 1.32 13.83 10.93
CA ALA A 182 -0.10 13.47 10.98
C ALA A 182 -1.01 14.45 10.22
N GLU A 183 -0.44 15.34 9.44
CA GLU A 183 -1.16 16.34 8.63
C GLU A 183 -1.35 15.81 7.19
N ALA A 184 -2.46 16.24 6.56
CA ALA A 184 -2.68 15.93 5.16
C ALA A 184 -1.72 16.71 4.26
N GLY A 185 -1.16 16.05 3.25
CA GLY A 185 -0.22 16.71 2.35
C GLY A 185 0.35 15.80 1.27
N VAL A 186 1.34 16.32 0.58
CA VAL A 186 2.12 15.64 -0.46
C VAL A 186 3.59 15.92 -0.20
N ILE A 187 4.45 14.89 -0.38
CA ILE A 187 5.91 14.97 -0.29
C ILE A 187 6.57 14.58 -1.60
#